data_081c15295f8f96d315765dabed64c931
#
_entry.id   081c15295f8f96d315765dabed64c931
#
_cell.length_a   1.000
_cell.length_b   1.000
_cell.length_c   1.000
_cell.angle_alpha   90.00
_cell.angle_beta   90.00
_cell.angle_gamma   90.00
#
_symmetry.space_group_name_H-M   'P 1'
#
loop_
_entity.id
_entity.type
_entity.pdbx_description
1 polymer ?
#
loop_
_entity_poly.entity_id
_entity_poly.type
_entity_poly.pdbx_seq_one_letter_code
_entity_poly.pdbx_strand_id
1 'polypeptide(L)'
;MQQSKQSQEPAGGNSGCGSILSWLFLSAIMLYMGVHVYFLWQPAGSPDAFNARVMEAKVAGVQLFPAIQAYPVENIAGRAEIIEGRSIQPPLLKQRLALAIERNYPITFREEEINAWLAKRLEIKQQGVLAPFAEVRGVWVHFKKDEIELIIERKLFGKNVHITSLFMGFERTRTGYSISRHSCHIGQLRLPGGFGHLLMPAFQNMVNELSDELQPYYDHEIFDVRVEEGKITIDPRRVEHRL
;
A
#
# COMPACT_ATOMS: atom_id res chain seq x y z
N MET A 1 -15.13 -43.65 69.11
CA MET A 1 -15.24 -42.68 68.01
C MET A 1 -13.99 -41.79 68.03
N GLN A 2 -13.03 -42.13 67.18
CA GLN A 2 -11.78 -41.33 67.01
C GLN A 2 -11.88 -40.63 65.69
N GLN A 3 -11.99 -39.31 65.70
CA GLN A 3 -11.87 -38.47 64.52
C GLN A 3 -10.38 -38.25 64.19
N SER A 4 -9.96 -38.80 63.05
CA SER A 4 -8.63 -38.49 62.47
C SER A 4 -8.62 -37.10 61.84
N LYS A 5 -7.86 -36.20 62.42
CA LYS A 5 -7.50 -34.92 61.80
C LYS A 5 -6.55 -35.18 60.63
N GLN A 6 -7.02 -35.01 59.41
CA GLN A 6 -6.16 -34.89 58.23
C GLN A 6 -5.53 -33.50 58.24
N SER A 7 -4.22 -33.47 58.41
CA SER A 7 -3.39 -32.30 58.20
C SER A 7 -3.31 -32.03 56.71
N GLN A 8 -3.92 -30.97 56.24
CA GLN A 8 -3.66 -30.42 54.91
C GLN A 8 -2.30 -29.71 54.94
N GLU A 9 -1.33 -30.29 54.25
CA GLU A 9 -0.10 -29.60 53.93
C GLU A 9 -0.41 -28.44 52.95
N PRO A 10 0.09 -27.22 53.21
CA PRO A 10 -0.01 -26.15 52.22
C PRO A 10 0.92 -26.47 51.07
N ALA A 11 0.39 -26.73 49.87
CA ALA A 11 1.16 -26.82 48.65
C ALA A 11 1.90 -25.49 48.44
N GLY A 12 3.19 -25.50 48.80
CA GLY A 12 4.12 -24.37 48.56
C GLY A 12 4.27 -24.16 47.07
N GLY A 13 3.52 -23.23 46.51
CA GLY A 13 3.60 -22.86 45.12
C GLY A 13 4.89 -22.11 44.83
N ASN A 14 5.81 -22.75 44.11
CA ASN A 14 6.95 -22.13 43.42
C ASN A 14 6.45 -21.31 42.23
N SER A 15 5.56 -20.32 42.44
CA SER A 15 4.97 -19.53 41.39
C SER A 15 5.69 -18.21 41.08
N GLY A 16 6.75 -17.86 41.80
CA GLY A 16 7.38 -16.55 41.68
C GLY A 16 8.21 -16.34 40.40
N CYS A 17 9.02 -17.29 40.01
CA CYS A 17 9.98 -17.10 38.90
C CYS A 17 9.30 -17.20 37.50
N GLY A 18 8.36 -18.10 37.33
CA GLY A 18 7.59 -18.22 36.06
C GLY A 18 6.73 -16.99 35.77
N SER A 19 6.17 -16.36 36.79
CA SER A 19 5.37 -15.15 36.67
C SER A 19 6.22 -13.95 36.20
N ILE A 20 7.40 -13.76 36.76
CA ILE A 20 8.30 -12.67 36.37
C ILE A 20 8.75 -12.82 34.92
N LEU A 21 9.15 -14.01 34.48
CA LEU A 21 9.53 -14.27 33.09
C LEU A 21 8.36 -14.03 32.12
N SER A 22 7.15 -14.44 32.47
CA SER A 22 5.96 -14.15 31.66
C SER A 22 5.69 -12.66 31.52
N TRP A 23 5.83 -11.89 32.61
CA TRP A 23 5.65 -10.44 32.56
C TRP A 23 6.73 -9.74 31.72
N LEU A 24 8.00 -10.17 31.82
CA LEU A 24 9.08 -9.64 30.99
C LEU A 24 8.85 -9.94 29.51
N PHE A 25 8.44 -11.16 29.19
CA PHE A 25 8.12 -11.54 27.81
C PHE A 25 6.94 -10.74 27.24
N LEU A 26 5.85 -10.61 28.02
CA LEU A 26 4.69 -9.82 27.61
C LEU A 26 5.07 -8.34 27.42
N SER A 27 5.87 -7.78 28.30
CA SER A 27 6.35 -6.39 28.19
C SER A 27 7.22 -6.18 26.95
N ALA A 28 8.08 -7.15 26.60
CA ALA A 28 8.87 -7.10 25.38
C ALA A 28 8.00 -7.14 24.12
N ILE A 29 6.96 -7.98 24.09
CA ILE A 29 5.99 -8.02 22.99
C ILE A 29 5.24 -6.69 22.87
N MET A 30 4.76 -6.15 23.99
CA MET A 30 4.03 -4.89 23.99
C MET A 30 4.91 -3.73 23.50
N LEU A 31 6.19 -3.70 23.92
CA LEU A 31 7.15 -2.72 23.43
C LEU A 31 7.39 -2.86 21.93
N TYR A 32 7.62 -4.10 21.45
CA TYR A 32 7.82 -4.40 20.04
C TYR A 32 6.61 -3.94 19.19
N MET A 33 5.40 -4.27 19.62
CA MET A 33 4.16 -3.83 18.97
C MET A 33 4.00 -2.31 19.04
N GLY A 34 4.33 -1.70 20.17
CA GLY A 34 4.29 -0.24 20.34
C GLY A 34 5.18 0.51 19.35
N VAL A 35 6.38 -0.02 19.10
CA VAL A 35 7.28 0.52 18.07
C VAL A 35 6.61 0.47 16.67
N HIS A 36 6.00 -0.64 16.29
CA HIS A 36 5.33 -0.75 14.99
C HIS A 36 4.14 0.21 14.87
N VAL A 37 3.33 0.33 15.92
CA VAL A 37 2.22 1.30 15.95
C VAL A 37 2.73 2.74 15.83
N TYR A 38 3.84 3.07 16.49
CA TYR A 38 4.47 4.38 16.36
C TYR A 38 4.86 4.67 14.90
N PHE A 39 5.53 3.74 14.22
CA PHE A 39 5.96 3.90 12.83
C PHE A 39 4.81 3.91 11.82
N LEU A 40 3.68 3.32 12.15
CA LEU A 40 2.47 3.41 11.35
C LEU A 40 1.96 4.86 11.23
N TRP A 41 2.15 5.68 12.27
CA TRP A 41 1.74 7.09 12.32
C TRP A 41 2.83 8.07 11.84
N GLN A 42 4.04 7.58 11.57
CA GLN A 42 5.11 8.46 11.12
C GLN A 42 4.85 9.00 9.71
N PRO A 43 5.25 10.26 9.45
CA PRO A 43 5.14 10.84 8.12
C PRO A 43 5.97 10.04 7.11
N ALA A 44 5.47 10.01 5.86
CA ALA A 44 6.22 9.46 4.74
C ALA A 44 7.44 10.34 4.39
N GLY A 45 8.42 9.73 3.77
CA GLY A 45 9.65 10.41 3.37
C GLY A 45 10.84 10.03 4.24
N SER A 46 11.89 10.85 4.17
CA SER A 46 13.14 10.60 4.91
C SER A 46 12.91 10.60 6.40
N PRO A 47 13.33 9.54 7.12
CA PRO A 47 13.17 9.44 8.55
C PRO A 47 14.08 10.46 9.27
N ASP A 48 13.64 10.91 10.43
CA ASP A 48 14.52 11.65 11.33
C ASP A 48 15.65 10.76 11.88
N ALA A 49 16.63 11.37 12.57
CA ALA A 49 17.81 10.65 13.08
C ALA A 49 17.47 9.52 14.06
N PHE A 50 16.37 9.65 14.82
CA PHE A 50 15.93 8.60 15.73
C PHE A 50 15.31 7.45 14.95
N ASN A 51 14.39 7.75 14.07
CA ASN A 51 13.70 6.76 13.23
C ASN A 51 14.70 5.99 12.35
N ALA A 52 15.67 6.68 11.75
CA ALA A 52 16.74 6.05 10.98
C ALA A 52 17.53 5.01 11.80
N ARG A 53 17.90 5.35 13.05
CA ARG A 53 18.60 4.41 13.95
C ARG A 53 17.75 3.18 14.28
N VAL A 54 16.44 3.34 14.47
CA VAL A 54 15.55 2.20 14.75
C VAL A 54 15.42 1.31 13.51
N MET A 55 15.32 1.90 12.32
CA MET A 55 15.26 1.16 11.05
C MET A 55 16.55 0.35 10.80
N GLU A 56 17.69 0.86 11.21
CA GLU A 56 19.00 0.21 11.05
C GLU A 56 19.35 -0.74 12.19
N ALA A 57 18.55 -0.81 13.27
CA ALA A 57 18.83 -1.60 14.45
C ALA A 57 18.94 -3.09 14.13
N LYS A 58 20.03 -3.71 14.57
CA LYS A 58 20.34 -5.13 14.34
C LYS A 58 20.72 -5.82 15.65
N VAL A 59 20.32 -7.08 15.76
CA VAL A 59 20.74 -7.99 16.84
C VAL A 59 21.35 -9.22 16.18
N ALA A 60 22.60 -9.53 16.52
CA ALA A 60 23.36 -10.63 15.91
C ALA A 60 23.39 -10.58 14.36
N GLY A 61 23.43 -9.38 13.76
CA GLY A 61 23.45 -9.17 12.32
C GLY A 61 22.07 -9.21 11.64
N VAL A 62 21.02 -9.57 12.37
CA VAL A 62 19.63 -9.62 11.86
C VAL A 62 18.93 -8.30 12.18
N GLN A 63 18.25 -7.73 11.20
CA GLN A 63 17.47 -6.50 11.39
C GLN A 63 16.33 -6.76 12.38
N LEU A 64 16.25 -5.90 13.39
CA LEU A 64 15.26 -6.05 14.46
C LEU A 64 13.84 -5.70 14.02
N PHE A 65 13.71 -4.69 13.14
CA PHE A 65 12.44 -4.20 12.63
C PHE A 65 12.39 -4.17 11.10
N PRO A 66 12.39 -5.33 10.42
CA PRO A 66 12.46 -5.38 8.95
C PRO A 66 11.22 -4.80 8.24
N ALA A 67 10.10 -4.71 8.94
CA ALA A 67 8.88 -4.13 8.41
C ALA A 67 8.89 -2.58 8.43
N ILE A 68 9.81 -1.95 9.19
CA ILE A 68 9.90 -0.51 9.30
C ILE A 68 10.82 0.01 8.20
N GLN A 69 10.26 0.75 7.23
CA GLN A 69 10.95 1.26 6.05
C GLN A 69 10.44 2.65 5.71
N ALA A 70 11.35 3.55 5.34
CA ALA A 70 10.97 4.84 4.77
C ALA A 70 10.26 4.66 3.43
N TYR A 71 9.26 5.49 3.16
CA TYR A 71 8.60 5.51 1.86
C TYR A 71 9.18 6.65 1.00
N PRO A 72 9.77 6.35 -0.15
CA PRO A 72 10.42 7.35 -0.99
C PRO A 72 9.39 8.13 -1.82
N VAL A 73 8.73 9.10 -1.20
CA VAL A 73 7.69 9.93 -1.84
C VAL A 73 8.20 10.73 -3.04
N GLU A 74 9.47 11.02 -3.07
CA GLU A 74 10.17 11.71 -4.16
C GLU A 74 10.23 10.89 -5.44
N ASN A 75 10.10 9.58 -5.36
CA ASN A 75 10.12 8.69 -6.52
C ASN A 75 8.77 8.59 -7.24
N ILE A 76 7.72 9.22 -6.72
CA ILE A 76 6.40 9.23 -7.37
C ILE A 76 6.46 10.22 -8.54
N ALA A 77 6.37 9.71 -9.75
CA ALA A 77 6.51 10.48 -10.98
C ALA A 77 5.40 11.53 -11.13
N GLY A 78 5.79 12.77 -11.43
CA GLY A 78 4.88 13.90 -11.58
C GLY A 78 4.29 14.47 -10.29
N ARG A 79 4.60 13.86 -9.12
CA ARG A 79 4.01 14.29 -7.85
C ARG A 79 4.40 15.72 -7.46
N ALA A 80 5.68 16.08 -7.57
CA ALA A 80 6.16 17.39 -7.18
C ALA A 80 5.50 18.49 -8.01
N GLU A 81 5.43 18.32 -9.32
CA GLU A 81 4.83 19.24 -10.27
C GLU A 81 3.34 19.46 -9.99
N ILE A 82 2.61 18.38 -9.71
CA ILE A 82 1.18 18.43 -9.43
C ILE A 82 0.91 19.14 -8.09
N ILE A 83 1.68 18.81 -7.05
CA ILE A 83 1.51 19.43 -5.73
C ILE A 83 1.87 20.92 -5.75
N GLU A 84 2.87 21.32 -6.52
CA GLU A 84 3.28 22.72 -6.71
C GLU A 84 2.31 23.50 -7.62
N GLY A 85 1.28 22.84 -8.15
CA GLY A 85 0.28 23.47 -9.01
C GLY A 85 0.82 23.80 -10.40
N ARG A 86 1.95 23.22 -10.80
CA ARG A 86 2.44 23.34 -12.17
C ARG A 86 1.45 22.64 -13.10
N SER A 87 0.96 23.38 -14.09
CA SER A 87 -0.06 22.88 -15.00
C SER A 87 0.52 21.80 -15.91
N ILE A 88 0.38 20.54 -15.49
CA ILE A 88 0.53 19.42 -16.40
C ILE A 88 -0.82 19.26 -17.11
N GLN A 89 -0.85 19.46 -18.43
CA GLN A 89 -2.07 19.17 -19.19
C GLN A 89 -2.36 17.67 -19.05
N PRO A 90 -3.57 17.28 -18.58
CA PRO A 90 -3.90 15.88 -18.50
C PRO A 90 -3.90 15.33 -19.92
N PRO A 91 -3.24 14.22 -20.16
CA PRO A 91 -3.28 13.56 -21.44
C PRO A 91 -4.72 13.16 -21.75
N LEU A 92 -5.06 13.13 -23.04
CA LEU A 92 -6.34 12.66 -23.53
C LEU A 92 -6.39 11.11 -23.45
N LEU A 93 -6.22 10.55 -22.24
CA LEU A 93 -6.07 9.10 -22.04
C LEU A 93 -7.22 8.32 -22.69
N LYS A 94 -8.46 8.75 -22.42
CA LYS A 94 -9.66 8.09 -22.98
C LYS A 94 -9.66 8.12 -24.49
N GLN A 95 -9.41 9.27 -25.09
CA GLN A 95 -9.40 9.41 -26.55
C GLN A 95 -8.28 8.59 -27.20
N ARG A 96 -7.07 8.61 -26.59
CA ARG A 96 -5.94 7.82 -27.07
C ARG A 96 -6.21 6.32 -26.96
N LEU A 97 -6.82 5.88 -25.85
CA LEU A 97 -7.18 4.48 -25.66
C LEU A 97 -8.28 4.05 -26.64
N ALA A 98 -9.34 4.86 -26.80
CA ALA A 98 -10.41 4.58 -27.77
C ALA A 98 -9.85 4.46 -29.20
N LEU A 99 -8.98 5.38 -29.59
CA LEU A 99 -8.35 5.36 -30.92
C LEU A 99 -7.45 4.13 -31.10
N ALA A 100 -6.72 3.72 -30.07
CA ALA A 100 -5.87 2.53 -30.10
C ALA A 100 -6.70 1.24 -30.28
N ILE A 101 -7.84 1.16 -29.60
CA ILE A 101 -8.79 0.04 -29.75
C ILE A 101 -9.43 0.04 -31.15
N GLU A 102 -9.93 1.20 -31.60
CA GLU A 102 -10.55 1.35 -32.93
C GLU A 102 -9.60 0.96 -34.05
N ARG A 103 -8.35 1.42 -33.97
CA ARG A 103 -7.33 1.19 -35.00
C ARG A 103 -6.49 -0.07 -34.76
N ASN A 104 -6.76 -0.80 -33.69
CA ASN A 104 -6.12 -2.06 -33.35
C ASN A 104 -4.57 -1.97 -33.27
N TYR A 105 -4.06 -0.99 -32.51
CA TYR A 105 -2.61 -0.85 -32.27
C TYR A 105 -2.30 -0.71 -30.77
N PRO A 106 -1.08 -1.12 -30.32
CA PRO A 106 -0.69 -1.01 -28.93
C PRO A 106 -0.48 0.46 -28.53
N ILE A 107 -0.88 0.80 -27.30
CA ILE A 107 -0.67 2.12 -26.72
C ILE A 107 0.08 2.02 -25.41
N THR A 108 1.03 2.93 -25.21
CA THR A 108 1.79 3.05 -23.98
C THR A 108 1.48 4.36 -23.29
N PHE A 109 1.22 4.27 -21.98
CA PHE A 109 1.07 5.41 -21.09
C PHE A 109 2.23 5.42 -20.09
N ARG A 110 2.79 6.60 -19.88
CA ARG A 110 3.79 6.82 -18.85
C ARG A 110 3.11 7.07 -17.51
N GLU A 111 3.81 6.73 -16.44
CA GLU A 111 3.33 6.93 -15.07
C GLU A 111 2.93 8.39 -14.81
N GLU A 112 3.74 9.35 -15.25
CA GLU A 112 3.47 10.78 -15.10
C GLU A 112 2.17 11.21 -15.80
N GLU A 113 1.89 10.63 -16.98
CA GLU A 113 0.65 10.90 -17.71
C GLU A 113 -0.57 10.42 -16.94
N ILE A 114 -0.49 9.22 -16.36
CA ILE A 114 -1.58 8.64 -15.56
C ILE A 114 -1.75 9.42 -14.27
N ASN A 115 -0.68 9.77 -13.57
CA ASN A 115 -0.74 10.56 -12.36
C ASN A 115 -1.32 11.96 -12.60
N ALA A 116 -0.96 12.62 -13.70
CA ALA A 116 -1.55 13.89 -14.10
C ALA A 116 -3.06 13.76 -14.40
N TRP A 117 -3.47 12.66 -15.02
CA TRP A 117 -4.88 12.39 -15.29
C TRP A 117 -5.65 12.11 -14.00
N LEU A 118 -5.13 11.26 -13.11
CA LEU A 118 -5.71 10.96 -11.80
C LEU A 118 -5.92 12.23 -10.97
N ALA A 119 -4.93 13.09 -10.91
CA ALA A 119 -4.99 14.34 -10.15
C ALA A 119 -6.11 15.29 -10.58
N LYS A 120 -6.54 15.23 -11.86
CA LYS A 120 -7.62 16.09 -12.38
C LYS A 120 -8.99 15.42 -12.40
N ARG A 121 -9.06 14.09 -12.37
CA ARG A 121 -10.31 13.35 -12.56
C ARG A 121 -10.85 12.72 -11.28
N LEU A 122 -9.97 12.37 -10.34
CA LEU A 122 -10.37 11.73 -9.10
C LEU A 122 -10.61 12.77 -8.01
N GLU A 123 -11.87 13.12 -7.79
CA GLU A 123 -12.32 13.75 -6.56
C GLU A 123 -12.56 12.66 -5.51
N ILE A 124 -11.53 12.33 -4.75
CA ILE A 124 -11.66 11.28 -3.73
C ILE A 124 -12.49 11.81 -2.56
N LYS A 125 -13.69 11.28 -2.45
CA LYS A 125 -14.52 11.50 -1.27
C LYS A 125 -13.84 10.90 -0.05
N GLN A 126 -13.57 11.73 0.95
CA GLN A 126 -13.01 11.27 2.20
C GLN A 126 -14.01 10.36 2.91
N GLN A 127 -13.66 9.08 3.04
CA GLN A 127 -14.48 8.10 3.76
C GLN A 127 -13.62 7.30 4.73
N GLY A 128 -14.23 6.83 5.80
CA GLY A 128 -13.62 6.01 6.82
C GLY A 128 -13.33 6.74 8.13
N VAL A 129 -12.88 5.98 9.12
CA VAL A 129 -12.64 6.43 10.49
C VAL A 129 -11.61 7.56 10.59
N LEU A 130 -10.67 7.63 9.64
CA LEU A 130 -9.62 8.65 9.59
C LEU A 130 -10.04 9.92 8.83
N ALA A 131 -11.18 9.92 8.14
CA ALA A 131 -11.64 11.06 7.34
C ALA A 131 -11.67 12.41 8.09
N PRO A 132 -12.07 12.49 9.37
CA PRO A 132 -12.05 13.74 10.12
C PRO A 132 -10.64 14.28 10.41
N PHE A 133 -9.63 13.42 10.39
CA PHE A 133 -8.26 13.75 10.81
C PHE A 133 -7.27 13.78 9.64
N ALA A 134 -7.70 13.32 8.47
CA ALA A 134 -6.84 13.10 7.32
C ALA A 134 -7.45 13.69 6.05
N GLU A 135 -6.85 14.71 5.49
CA GLU A 135 -7.20 15.27 4.18
C GLU A 135 -6.50 14.49 3.07
N VAL A 136 -7.24 13.98 2.09
CA VAL A 136 -6.63 13.37 0.90
C VAL A 136 -6.01 14.47 0.06
N ARG A 137 -4.71 14.36 -0.18
CA ARG A 137 -3.90 15.32 -0.91
C ARG A 137 -3.73 14.91 -2.38
N GLY A 138 -3.68 13.62 -2.61
CA GLY A 138 -3.54 13.08 -3.97
C GLY A 138 -3.62 11.56 -3.99
N VAL A 139 -3.81 11.06 -5.20
CA VAL A 139 -3.74 9.64 -5.55
C VAL A 139 -2.77 9.47 -6.68
N TRP A 140 -1.95 8.45 -6.57
CA TRP A 140 -0.85 8.20 -7.47
C TRP A 140 -0.80 6.72 -7.83
N VAL A 141 -0.24 6.44 -8.97
CA VAL A 141 0.12 5.10 -9.42
C VAL A 141 1.63 5.07 -9.58
N HIS A 142 2.24 3.97 -9.21
CA HIS A 142 3.64 3.69 -9.51
C HIS A 142 3.76 2.34 -10.18
N PHE A 143 4.40 2.29 -11.35
CA PHE A 143 4.58 1.07 -12.12
C PHE A 143 5.97 0.51 -11.90
N LYS A 144 6.01 -0.74 -11.47
CA LYS A 144 7.21 -1.58 -11.44
C LYS A 144 7.02 -2.75 -12.39
N LYS A 145 8.07 -3.47 -12.67
CA LYS A 145 7.97 -4.64 -13.52
C LYS A 145 6.95 -5.64 -12.93
N ASP A 146 5.88 -5.92 -13.67
CA ASP A 146 4.80 -6.84 -13.31
C ASP A 146 4.08 -6.49 -11.98
N GLU A 147 4.19 -5.25 -11.52
CA GLU A 147 3.58 -4.77 -10.29
C GLU A 147 3.02 -3.35 -10.46
N ILE A 148 1.82 -3.14 -9.94
CA ILE A 148 1.19 -1.83 -9.85
C ILE A 148 1.06 -1.47 -8.37
N GLU A 149 1.61 -0.33 -7.99
CA GLU A 149 1.42 0.24 -6.68
C GLU A 149 0.40 1.38 -6.76
N LEU A 150 -0.70 1.25 -6.02
CA LEU A 150 -1.67 2.31 -5.82
C LEU A 150 -1.33 3.07 -4.54
N ILE A 151 -1.28 4.40 -4.61
CA ILE A 151 -0.81 5.24 -3.52
C ILE A 151 -1.86 6.29 -3.22
N ILE A 152 -2.23 6.43 -1.94
CA ILE A 152 -3.06 7.53 -1.45
C ILE A 152 -2.22 8.36 -0.49
N GLU A 153 -2.03 9.61 -0.84
CA GLU A 153 -1.37 10.60 0.01
C GLU A 153 -2.39 11.36 0.82
N ARG A 154 -2.16 11.45 2.12
CA ARG A 154 -3.00 12.16 3.06
C ARG A 154 -2.18 13.17 3.88
N LYS A 155 -2.81 14.26 4.25
CA LYS A 155 -2.28 15.21 5.22
C LYS A 155 -2.95 14.96 6.56
N LEU A 156 -2.18 14.47 7.53
CA LEU A 156 -2.67 14.20 8.87
C LEU A 156 -2.52 15.45 9.74
N PHE A 157 -3.58 15.80 10.48
CA PHE A 157 -3.60 16.94 11.43
C PHE A 157 -3.06 18.25 10.82
N GLY A 158 -3.25 18.44 9.52
CA GLY A 158 -2.83 19.65 8.81
C GLY A 158 -1.32 19.84 8.61
N LYS A 159 -0.47 18.90 9.02
CA LYS A 159 0.99 19.07 8.98
C LYS A 159 1.73 17.92 8.29
N ASN A 160 1.43 16.69 8.63
CA ASN A 160 2.25 15.54 8.21
C ASN A 160 1.71 14.87 6.96
N VAL A 161 2.58 14.63 5.99
CA VAL A 161 2.26 13.84 4.81
C VAL A 161 2.35 12.36 5.18
N HIS A 162 1.25 11.66 5.01
CA HIS A 162 1.12 10.24 5.29
C HIS A 162 0.77 9.47 4.02
N ILE A 163 1.48 8.40 3.76
CA ILE A 163 1.25 7.53 2.61
C ILE A 163 0.56 6.25 3.05
N THR A 164 -0.42 5.86 2.26
CA THR A 164 -0.98 4.51 2.27
C THR A 164 -0.85 3.96 0.87
N SER A 165 -0.12 2.87 0.69
CA SER A 165 0.00 2.23 -0.61
C SER A 165 -0.39 0.76 -0.60
N LEU A 166 -0.85 0.28 -1.76
CA LEU A 166 -1.24 -1.10 -2.00
C LEU A 166 -0.47 -1.61 -3.23
N PHE A 167 0.31 -2.65 -3.03
CA PHE A 167 1.04 -3.32 -4.10
C PHE A 167 0.23 -4.47 -4.66
N MET A 168 0.01 -4.46 -5.95
CA MET A 168 -0.72 -5.48 -6.68
C MET A 168 0.19 -6.09 -7.75
N GLY A 169 0.54 -7.36 -7.58
CA GLY A 169 1.20 -8.14 -8.62
C GLY A 169 0.23 -8.38 -9.77
N PHE A 170 0.70 -8.20 -10.99
CA PHE A 170 -0.09 -8.33 -12.20
C PHE A 170 0.45 -9.52 -13.00
N GLU A 171 -0.24 -10.65 -12.93
CA GLU A 171 0.16 -11.87 -13.63
C GLU A 171 -0.83 -12.21 -14.75
N ARG A 172 -0.29 -12.49 -15.93
CA ARG A 172 -1.10 -12.98 -17.05
C ARG A 172 -1.46 -14.44 -16.83
N THR A 173 -2.74 -14.76 -16.94
CA THR A 173 -3.27 -16.13 -16.91
C THR A 173 -3.74 -16.55 -18.32
N ARG A 174 -4.15 -17.80 -18.48
CA ARG A 174 -4.71 -18.29 -19.75
C ARG A 174 -6.05 -17.64 -20.11
N THR A 175 -6.79 -17.18 -19.12
CA THR A 175 -8.16 -16.63 -19.26
C THR A 175 -8.25 -15.13 -18.96
N GLY A 176 -7.13 -14.44 -18.78
CA GLY A 176 -7.11 -13.01 -18.43
C GLY A 176 -5.93 -12.66 -17.51
N TYR A 177 -6.20 -11.84 -16.52
CA TYR A 177 -5.20 -11.37 -15.58
C TYR A 177 -5.57 -11.76 -14.15
N SER A 178 -4.57 -12.07 -13.35
CA SER A 178 -4.71 -12.37 -11.92
C SER A 178 -3.90 -11.37 -11.11
N ILE A 179 -4.49 -10.90 -10.02
CA ILE A 179 -3.79 -10.10 -9.01
C ILE A 179 -3.28 -11.08 -7.95
N SER A 180 -1.97 -11.35 -7.96
CA SER A 180 -1.40 -12.46 -7.18
C SER A 180 -0.84 -12.07 -5.82
N ARG A 181 -0.49 -10.80 -5.61
CA ARG A 181 0.20 -10.35 -4.40
C ARG A 181 -0.40 -9.06 -3.87
N HIS A 182 -0.61 -9.02 -2.56
CA HIS A 182 -1.03 -7.83 -1.87
C HIS A 182 -0.07 -7.58 -0.71
N SER A 183 0.92 -6.73 -0.88
CA SER A 183 1.61 -6.08 0.22
C SER A 183 1.12 -4.65 0.33
N CYS A 184 1.27 -4.02 1.48
CA CYS A 184 0.84 -2.65 1.66
C CYS A 184 1.85 -1.88 2.51
N HIS A 185 1.80 -0.56 2.38
CA HIS A 185 2.62 0.36 3.16
C HIS A 185 1.72 1.39 3.84
N ILE A 186 1.93 1.65 5.12
CA ILE A 186 1.20 2.65 5.88
C ILE A 186 2.20 3.46 6.71
N GLY A 187 2.31 4.75 6.45
CA GLY A 187 3.31 5.60 7.08
C GLY A 187 4.72 5.14 6.75
N GLN A 188 5.45 4.64 7.74
CA GLN A 188 6.78 4.02 7.59
C GLN A 188 6.77 2.52 7.89
N LEU A 189 5.63 1.88 7.75
CA LEU A 189 5.47 0.45 8.02
C LEU A 189 5.03 -0.32 6.78
N ARG A 190 5.84 -1.27 6.33
CA ARG A 190 5.49 -2.23 5.29
C ARG A 190 4.82 -3.45 5.92
N LEU A 191 3.60 -3.73 5.55
CA LEU A 191 2.80 -4.83 6.06
C LEU A 191 2.76 -5.97 5.04
N PRO A 192 2.80 -7.24 5.48
CA PRO A 192 2.67 -8.40 4.60
C PRO A 192 1.27 -8.47 3.97
N GLY A 193 1.15 -9.25 2.88
CA GLY A 193 -0.02 -9.30 2.01
C GLY A 193 -1.37 -9.53 2.67
N GLY A 194 -1.42 -10.28 3.78
CA GLY A 194 -2.68 -10.50 4.51
C GLY A 194 -3.32 -9.22 5.09
N PHE A 195 -2.52 -8.20 5.38
CA PHE A 195 -3.01 -6.92 5.88
C PHE A 195 -3.56 -6.00 4.77
N GLY A 196 -3.27 -6.30 3.51
CA GLY A 196 -3.81 -5.55 2.36
C GLY A 196 -5.34 -5.47 2.38
N HIS A 197 -6.01 -6.50 2.87
CA HIS A 197 -7.47 -6.52 3.00
C HIS A 197 -8.03 -5.43 3.92
N LEU A 198 -7.26 -4.98 4.93
CA LEU A 198 -7.67 -3.88 5.81
C LEU A 198 -7.67 -2.53 5.10
N LEU A 199 -6.88 -2.40 4.04
CA LEU A 199 -6.76 -1.17 3.25
C LEU A 199 -7.70 -1.16 2.04
N MET A 200 -8.19 -2.32 1.60
CA MET A 200 -9.09 -2.43 0.43
C MET A 200 -10.24 -1.44 0.44
N PRO A 201 -10.96 -1.18 1.57
CA PRO A 201 -12.03 -0.20 1.58
C PRO A 201 -11.59 1.21 1.19
N ALA A 202 -10.36 1.61 1.53
CA ALA A 202 -9.83 2.93 1.16
C ALA A 202 -9.57 3.04 -0.35
N PHE A 203 -9.21 1.93 -0.99
CA PHE A 203 -8.95 1.85 -2.44
C PHE A 203 -10.19 1.48 -3.24
N GLN A 204 -11.21 0.86 -2.63
CA GLN A 204 -12.42 0.41 -3.32
C GLN A 204 -13.16 1.57 -3.99
N ASN A 205 -13.28 2.70 -3.30
CA ASN A 205 -13.92 3.89 -3.88
C ASN A 205 -13.15 4.41 -5.08
N MET A 206 -11.81 4.41 -5.01
CA MET A 206 -10.96 4.77 -6.14
C MET A 206 -11.14 3.80 -7.31
N VAL A 207 -11.16 2.51 -7.04
CA VAL A 207 -11.38 1.47 -8.06
C VAL A 207 -12.76 1.61 -8.68
N ASN A 208 -13.79 1.90 -7.91
CA ASN A 208 -15.15 2.11 -8.42
C ASN A 208 -15.21 3.32 -9.35
N GLU A 209 -14.65 4.47 -8.94
CA GLU A 209 -14.61 5.67 -9.79
C GLU A 209 -13.80 5.43 -11.09
N LEU A 210 -12.66 4.72 -10.99
CA LEU A 210 -11.88 4.32 -12.16
C LEU A 210 -12.63 3.32 -13.03
N SER A 211 -13.37 2.38 -12.44
CA SER A 211 -14.21 1.43 -13.17
C SER A 211 -15.27 2.15 -13.99
N ASP A 212 -16.00 3.09 -13.38
CA ASP A 212 -17.03 3.85 -14.07
C ASP A 212 -16.44 4.66 -15.25
N GLU A 213 -15.26 5.23 -15.05
CA GLU A 213 -14.55 5.96 -16.11
C GLU A 213 -14.04 5.06 -17.24
N LEU A 214 -13.66 3.81 -16.94
CA LEU A 214 -13.09 2.86 -17.87
C LEU A 214 -14.11 1.83 -18.40
N GLN A 215 -15.33 1.80 -17.87
CA GLN A 215 -16.37 0.85 -18.26
C GLN A 215 -16.58 0.72 -19.78
N PRO A 216 -16.55 1.81 -20.59
CA PRO A 216 -16.70 1.70 -22.04
C PRO A 216 -15.62 0.85 -22.72
N TYR A 217 -14.53 0.57 -22.03
CA TYR A 217 -13.37 -0.18 -22.56
C TYR A 217 -13.32 -1.62 -22.07
N TYR A 218 -14.09 -1.98 -21.03
CA TYR A 218 -14.15 -3.38 -20.54
C TYR A 218 -14.84 -4.32 -21.53
N ASP A 219 -15.74 -3.78 -22.36
CA ASP A 219 -16.45 -4.56 -23.37
C ASP A 219 -15.56 -4.87 -24.60
N HIS A 220 -14.40 -4.24 -24.71
CA HIS A 220 -13.44 -4.51 -25.75
C HIS A 220 -12.43 -5.55 -25.26
N GLU A 221 -12.22 -6.57 -26.08
CA GLU A 221 -11.23 -7.62 -25.80
C GLU A 221 -9.81 -7.02 -25.80
N ILE A 222 -9.28 -6.65 -24.62
CA ILE A 222 -7.89 -6.27 -24.45
C ILE A 222 -7.09 -7.55 -24.28
N PHE A 223 -6.23 -7.87 -25.26
CA PHE A 223 -5.53 -9.15 -25.27
C PHE A 223 -4.21 -9.14 -24.49
N ASP A 224 -3.60 -7.99 -24.31
CA ASP A 224 -2.35 -7.90 -23.58
C ASP A 224 -2.22 -6.57 -22.83
N VAL A 225 -1.78 -6.69 -21.58
CA VAL A 225 -1.38 -5.54 -20.75
C VAL A 225 0.00 -5.86 -20.19
N ARG A 226 0.95 -4.97 -20.38
CA ARG A 226 2.31 -5.10 -19.86
C ARG A 226 2.60 -3.94 -18.93
N VAL A 227 3.00 -4.28 -17.74
CA VAL A 227 3.45 -3.32 -16.75
C VAL A 227 4.98 -3.38 -16.68
N GLU A 228 5.62 -2.29 -17.01
CA GLU A 228 7.06 -2.12 -16.98
C GLU A 228 7.40 -0.95 -16.06
N GLU A 229 8.67 -0.76 -15.78
CA GLU A 229 9.13 0.37 -14.95
C GLU A 229 8.67 1.70 -15.55
N GLY A 230 7.87 2.46 -14.79
CA GLY A 230 7.38 3.79 -15.15
C GLY A 230 6.36 3.84 -16.30
N LYS A 231 5.85 2.73 -16.79
CA LYS A 231 4.87 2.72 -17.90
C LYS A 231 3.98 1.48 -17.93
N ILE A 232 2.82 1.64 -18.57
CA ILE A 232 1.91 0.55 -18.88
C ILE A 232 1.60 0.56 -20.37
N THR A 233 1.66 -0.61 -20.99
CA THR A 233 1.32 -0.81 -22.40
C THR A 233 0.08 -1.68 -22.51
N ILE A 234 -0.92 -1.19 -23.22
CA ILE A 234 -2.18 -1.89 -23.52
C ILE A 234 -2.18 -2.26 -24.99
N ASP A 235 -2.33 -3.54 -25.29
CA ASP A 235 -2.35 -4.05 -26.66
C ASP A 235 -3.71 -4.73 -26.95
N PRO A 236 -4.58 -4.12 -27.74
CA PRO A 236 -5.87 -4.69 -28.12
C PRO A 236 -5.76 -5.80 -29.18
N ARG A 237 -4.58 -6.02 -29.78
CA ARG A 237 -4.40 -6.99 -30.86
C ARG A 237 -4.42 -8.42 -30.36
N ARG A 238 -5.11 -9.30 -31.07
CA ARG A 238 -5.03 -10.74 -30.86
C ARG A 238 -3.59 -11.24 -31.13
N VAL A 239 -3.20 -12.33 -30.44
CA VAL A 239 -1.85 -12.90 -30.57
C VAL A 239 -1.51 -13.23 -32.04
N GLU A 240 -2.50 -13.61 -32.82
CA GLU A 240 -2.37 -13.95 -34.25
C GLU A 240 -1.99 -12.73 -35.13
N HIS A 241 -2.16 -11.52 -34.65
CA HIS A 241 -1.91 -10.26 -35.38
C HIS A 241 -0.72 -9.46 -34.85
N ARG A 242 0.15 -10.08 -34.04
CA ARG A 242 1.31 -9.42 -33.43
C ARG A 242 2.62 -9.56 -34.22
N LEU A 243 2.54 -10.03 -35.46
CA LEU A 243 3.70 -10.14 -36.35
C LEU A 243 4.00 -8.82 -37.03
#